data_35b4134975236182a85bcf273ad21fc8
#
_entry.id   35b4134975236182a85bcf273ad21fc8
#
_cell.length_a   1.000
_cell.length_b   1.000
_cell.length_c   1.000
_cell.angle_alpha   90.00
_cell.angle_beta   90.00
_cell.angle_gamma   90.00
#
_symmetry.space_group_name_H-M   'P 1'
#
loop_
_entity.id
_entity.type
_entity.pdbx_description
1 polymer ?
#
loop_
_entity_poly.entity_id
_entity_poly.type
_entity_poly.pdbx_seq_one_letter_code
_entity_poly.pdbx_strand_id
1 'polypeptide(L)'
;LRSDRLAAFAAREAATYSKARPKALKALKDGGNRFLGGVPMHWMADWPMPHLPLVAKAKGARIEDIDGLTLDDFCLGDTGSMFGQSPAPVAKAIRKQARRGLTYMLPTEAALEAGRLLTDRFGPFRWQIATTATDANRFALRVARAITGKPKVLVFNGCYHCTVDDTFVYLQNVKTVNSPGLLGQVN
;
A
#
# COMPACT_ATOMS: atom_id res chain seq x y z
N LEU A 1 25.15 -5.97 23.02
CA LEU A 1 25.74 -6.01 21.66
C LEU A 1 26.63 -4.79 21.48
N ARG A 2 27.86 -4.98 21.04
CA ARG A 2 28.79 -3.87 20.76
C ARG A 2 28.30 -3.13 19.51
N SER A 3 28.04 -1.85 19.63
CA SER A 3 27.51 -1.00 18.56
C SER A 3 28.41 -0.95 17.32
N ASP A 4 29.73 -1.01 17.53
CA ASP A 4 30.76 -1.07 16.48
C ASP A 4 30.65 -2.34 15.61
N ARG A 5 30.43 -3.48 16.23
CA ARG A 5 30.22 -4.75 15.49
C ARG A 5 28.91 -4.77 14.72
N LEU A 6 27.86 -4.19 15.26
CA LEU A 6 26.57 -4.09 14.57
C LEU A 6 26.67 -3.17 13.36
N ALA A 7 27.33 -2.02 13.50
CA ALA A 7 27.57 -1.10 12.39
C ALA A 7 28.42 -1.74 11.28
N ALA A 8 29.49 -2.45 11.62
CA ALA A 8 30.31 -3.16 10.65
C ALA A 8 29.54 -4.28 9.93
N PHE A 9 28.68 -5.02 10.65
CA PHE A 9 27.81 -6.02 10.08
C PHE A 9 26.83 -5.38 9.09
N ALA A 10 26.12 -4.32 9.51
CA ALA A 10 25.15 -3.62 8.67
C ALA A 10 25.80 -3.06 7.38
N ALA A 11 26.99 -2.48 7.48
CA ALA A 11 27.71 -1.98 6.31
C ALA A 11 28.10 -3.11 5.33
N ARG A 12 28.52 -4.26 5.83
CA ARG A 12 28.83 -5.43 5.00
C ARG A 12 27.59 -5.97 4.29
N GLU A 13 26.46 -6.10 5.01
CA GLU A 13 25.21 -6.57 4.43
C GLU A 13 24.68 -5.59 3.38
N ALA A 14 24.77 -4.28 3.63
CA ALA A 14 24.40 -3.25 2.65
C ALA A 14 25.24 -3.33 1.36
N ALA A 15 26.56 -3.55 1.49
CA ALA A 15 27.44 -3.72 0.35
C ALA A 15 27.10 -5.00 -0.44
N THR A 16 26.85 -6.12 0.26
CA THR A 16 26.45 -7.40 -0.33
C THR A 16 25.13 -7.26 -1.09
N TYR A 17 24.16 -6.61 -0.46
CA TYR A 17 22.85 -6.33 -1.05
C TYR A 17 22.96 -5.54 -2.36
N SER A 18 23.70 -4.44 -2.33
CA SER A 18 23.89 -3.56 -3.50
C SER A 18 24.65 -4.26 -4.64
N LYS A 19 25.68 -5.05 -4.30
CA LYS A 19 26.43 -5.83 -5.27
C LYS A 19 25.57 -6.89 -5.97
N ALA A 20 24.60 -7.46 -5.27
CA ALA A 20 23.69 -8.46 -5.82
C ALA A 20 22.59 -7.84 -6.71
N ARG A 21 22.38 -6.50 -6.67
CA ARG A 21 21.28 -5.82 -7.39
C ARG A 21 21.73 -4.64 -8.26
N PRO A 22 22.67 -4.85 -9.18
CA PRO A 22 23.23 -3.77 -10.01
C PRO A 22 22.22 -3.17 -10.98
N LYS A 23 21.27 -3.96 -11.50
CA LYS A 23 20.24 -3.47 -12.43
C LYS A 23 19.25 -2.56 -11.70
N ALA A 24 18.78 -2.95 -10.51
CA ALA A 24 17.90 -2.13 -9.69
C ALA A 24 18.57 -0.81 -9.32
N LEU A 25 19.82 -0.86 -8.85
CA LEU A 25 20.59 0.33 -8.51
C LEU A 25 20.74 1.29 -9.69
N LYS A 26 21.06 0.77 -10.88
CA LYS A 26 21.17 1.56 -12.11
C LYS A 26 19.82 2.19 -12.49
N ALA A 27 18.76 1.40 -12.53
CA ALA A 27 17.43 1.88 -12.92
C ALA A 27 16.91 2.98 -11.98
N LEU A 28 17.15 2.86 -10.67
CA LEU A 28 16.77 3.89 -9.70
C LEU A 28 17.58 5.17 -9.86
N LYS A 29 18.88 5.08 -10.17
CA LYS A 29 19.70 6.25 -10.49
C LYS A 29 19.24 6.97 -11.75
N ASP A 30 18.91 6.22 -12.79
CA ASP A 30 18.53 6.77 -14.10
C ASP A 30 17.10 7.33 -14.11
N GLY A 31 16.20 6.78 -13.30
CA GLY A 31 14.76 7.07 -13.32
C GLY A 31 14.16 7.66 -12.06
N GLY A 32 14.77 7.43 -10.91
CA GLY A 32 14.21 7.81 -9.60
C GLY A 32 14.05 9.31 -9.39
N ASN A 33 14.85 10.15 -10.04
CA ASN A 33 14.76 11.61 -9.94
C ASN A 33 13.46 12.22 -10.49
N ARG A 34 12.62 11.41 -11.14
CA ARG A 34 11.30 11.82 -11.66
C ARG A 34 10.19 11.70 -10.63
N PHE A 35 10.47 11.12 -9.48
CA PHE A 35 9.53 10.94 -8.38
C PHE A 35 9.98 11.67 -7.13
N LEU A 36 9.04 12.14 -6.34
CA LEU A 36 9.33 12.68 -5.00
C LEU A 36 10.01 11.60 -4.14
N GLY A 37 11.19 11.91 -3.59
CA GLY A 37 11.98 10.94 -2.84
C GLY A 37 12.56 9.79 -3.69
N GLY A 38 12.51 9.89 -5.02
CA GLY A 38 13.08 8.89 -5.94
C GLY A 38 12.22 7.63 -6.12
N VAL A 39 11.01 7.60 -5.59
CA VAL A 39 10.11 6.42 -5.59
C VAL A 39 8.67 6.80 -5.89
N PRO A 40 7.85 5.88 -6.47
CA PRO A 40 6.46 6.20 -6.81
C PRO A 40 5.56 6.56 -5.63
N MET A 41 5.84 6.01 -4.46
CA MET A 41 5.10 6.26 -3.23
C MET A 41 6.10 6.70 -2.15
N HIS A 42 5.89 7.86 -1.53
CA HIS A 42 6.82 8.51 -0.61
C HIS A 42 7.32 7.59 0.53
N TRP A 43 6.44 6.79 1.10
CA TRP A 43 6.77 5.86 2.20
C TRP A 43 7.78 4.77 1.81
N MET A 44 7.96 4.49 0.51
CA MET A 44 8.97 3.54 0.03
C MET A 44 10.40 4.07 0.25
N ALA A 45 10.59 5.39 0.39
CA ALA A 45 11.89 5.98 0.67
C ALA A 45 12.39 5.69 2.09
N ASP A 46 11.46 5.38 3.01
CA ASP A 46 11.77 5.15 4.43
C ASP A 46 12.16 3.69 4.75
N TRP A 47 12.17 2.81 3.76
CA TRP A 47 12.52 1.41 3.96
C TRP A 47 14.02 1.28 4.28
N PRO A 48 14.38 0.50 5.33
CA PRO A 48 15.75 0.45 5.86
C PRO A 48 16.68 -0.44 5.02
N MET A 49 16.80 -0.14 3.74
CA MET A 49 17.68 -0.86 2.82
C MET A 49 18.48 0.12 1.94
N PRO A 50 19.64 -0.27 1.40
CA PRO A 50 20.50 0.62 0.61
C PRO A 50 19.81 1.22 -0.62
N HIS A 51 18.94 0.48 -1.26
CA HIS A 51 18.02 0.88 -2.33
C HIS A 51 16.93 -0.17 -2.47
N LEU A 52 15.80 0.21 -3.06
CA LEU A 52 14.69 -0.73 -3.27
C LEU A 52 15.03 -1.79 -4.32
N PRO A 53 14.60 -3.06 -4.15
CA PRO A 53 14.54 -4.01 -5.24
C PRO A 53 13.42 -3.58 -6.20
N LEU A 54 13.60 -3.81 -7.49
CA LEU A 54 12.54 -3.60 -8.47
C LEU A 54 11.95 -4.94 -8.87
N VAL A 55 10.66 -5.09 -8.69
CA VAL A 55 9.95 -6.35 -8.95
C VAL A 55 9.79 -6.56 -10.46
N ALA A 56 10.21 -7.72 -10.95
CA ALA A 56 9.98 -8.15 -12.33
C ALA A 56 8.68 -8.96 -12.45
N LYS A 57 8.45 -9.89 -11.54
CA LYS A 57 7.24 -10.73 -11.49
C LYS A 57 7.03 -11.28 -10.08
N ALA A 58 5.79 -11.71 -9.82
CA ALA A 58 5.45 -12.39 -8.57
C ALA A 58 4.40 -13.47 -8.81
N LYS A 59 4.48 -14.56 -8.04
CA LYS A 59 3.51 -15.66 -8.08
C LYS A 59 3.46 -16.39 -6.74
N GLY A 60 2.25 -16.62 -6.24
CA GLY A 60 2.06 -17.25 -4.94
C GLY A 60 2.73 -16.43 -3.84
N ALA A 61 3.60 -17.03 -3.06
CA ALA A 61 4.33 -16.39 -1.98
C ALA A 61 5.74 -15.90 -2.38
N ARG A 62 6.00 -15.70 -3.67
CA ARG A 62 7.33 -15.35 -4.16
C ARG A 62 7.32 -14.16 -5.10
N ILE A 63 8.34 -13.32 -4.94
CA ILE A 63 8.65 -12.18 -5.78
C ILE A 63 10.02 -12.43 -6.42
N GLU A 64 10.14 -12.16 -7.70
CA GLU A 64 11.42 -12.14 -8.42
C GLU A 64 11.74 -10.69 -8.82
N ASP A 65 12.92 -10.22 -8.44
CA ASP A 65 13.37 -8.88 -8.81
C ASP A 65 14.01 -8.86 -10.22
N ILE A 66 14.28 -7.65 -10.73
CA ILE A 66 14.87 -7.47 -12.08
C ILE A 66 16.31 -7.98 -12.17
N ASP A 67 16.96 -8.21 -11.05
CA ASP A 67 18.30 -8.82 -10.98
C ASP A 67 18.24 -10.35 -10.96
N GLY A 68 17.03 -10.92 -10.92
CA GLY A 68 16.77 -12.37 -10.97
C GLY A 68 16.79 -13.05 -9.60
N LEU A 69 16.81 -12.28 -8.52
CA LEU A 69 16.76 -12.81 -7.16
C LEU A 69 15.33 -13.08 -6.74
N THR A 70 15.10 -14.24 -6.14
CA THR A 70 13.80 -14.61 -5.58
C THR A 70 13.72 -14.29 -4.11
N LEU A 71 12.63 -13.66 -3.70
CA LEU A 71 12.32 -13.30 -2.32
C LEU A 71 11.02 -13.99 -1.91
N ASP A 72 10.95 -14.46 -0.68
CA ASP A 72 9.69 -14.89 -0.08
C ASP A 72 8.89 -13.65 0.37
N ASP A 73 7.63 -13.57 -0.06
CA ASP A 73 6.76 -12.41 0.17
C ASP A 73 5.97 -12.57 1.47
N PHE A 74 6.49 -11.97 2.54
CA PHE A 74 5.79 -11.88 3.83
C PHE A 74 4.97 -10.60 3.98
N CYS A 75 5.07 -9.67 3.04
CA CYS A 75 4.32 -8.41 3.05
C CYS A 75 2.92 -8.56 2.43
N LEU A 76 2.79 -9.41 1.40
CA LEU A 76 1.55 -9.65 0.67
C LEU A 76 0.92 -8.36 0.10
N GLY A 77 1.75 -7.38 -0.25
CA GLY A 77 1.27 -6.09 -0.72
C GLY A 77 0.34 -5.41 0.30
N ASP A 78 0.69 -5.49 1.58
CA ASP A 78 -0.09 -4.96 2.70
C ASP A 78 -1.55 -5.47 2.68
N THR A 79 -1.69 -6.81 2.64
CA THR A 79 -2.93 -7.57 2.54
C THR A 79 -3.61 -7.61 1.16
N GLY A 80 -3.20 -6.80 0.20
CA GLY A 80 -3.75 -6.82 -1.17
C GLY A 80 -3.58 -8.16 -1.89
N SER A 81 -2.58 -8.95 -1.50
CA SER A 81 -2.26 -10.26 -2.08
C SER A 81 -2.44 -11.42 -1.09
N MET A 82 -3.46 -11.36 -0.22
CA MET A 82 -3.74 -12.40 0.79
C MET A 82 -3.91 -13.80 0.21
N PHE A 83 -4.36 -13.91 -1.04
CA PHE A 83 -4.50 -15.20 -1.75
C PHE A 83 -3.27 -15.57 -2.59
N GLY A 84 -2.15 -14.90 -2.33
CA GLY A 84 -0.92 -15.00 -3.10
C GLY A 84 -0.89 -14.08 -4.32
N GLN A 85 0.31 -13.87 -4.83
CA GLN A 85 0.54 -13.09 -6.05
C GLN A 85 -0.03 -13.82 -7.27
N SER A 86 -0.68 -13.09 -8.16
CA SER A 86 -1.22 -13.58 -9.43
C SER A 86 -2.07 -14.86 -9.34
N PRO A 87 -3.11 -14.92 -8.49
CA PRO A 87 -3.99 -16.10 -8.42
C PRO A 87 -4.62 -16.38 -9.79
N ALA A 88 -4.52 -17.61 -10.28
CA ALA A 88 -4.90 -17.95 -11.64
C ALA A 88 -6.35 -17.56 -12.03
N PRO A 89 -7.38 -17.76 -11.18
CA PRO A 89 -8.75 -17.34 -11.48
C PRO A 89 -8.86 -15.83 -11.67
N VAL A 90 -8.21 -15.03 -10.80
CA VAL A 90 -8.23 -13.56 -10.85
C VAL A 90 -7.50 -13.06 -12.10
N ALA A 91 -6.31 -13.56 -12.37
CA ALA A 91 -5.53 -13.20 -13.56
C ALA A 91 -6.30 -13.51 -14.86
N LYS A 92 -7.01 -14.65 -14.91
CA LYS A 92 -7.88 -15.03 -16.05
C LYS A 92 -9.06 -14.05 -16.20
N ALA A 93 -9.73 -13.70 -15.10
CA ALA A 93 -10.86 -12.77 -15.12
C ALA A 93 -10.44 -11.37 -15.59
N ILE A 94 -9.33 -10.84 -15.06
CA ILE A 94 -8.78 -9.54 -15.46
C ILE A 94 -8.42 -9.54 -16.95
N ARG A 95 -7.74 -10.57 -17.44
CA ARG A 95 -7.37 -10.69 -18.86
C ARG A 95 -8.60 -10.71 -19.77
N LYS A 96 -9.65 -11.43 -19.37
CA LYS A 96 -10.93 -11.46 -20.11
C LYS A 96 -11.57 -10.08 -20.13
N GLN A 97 -11.64 -9.41 -18.99
CA GLN A 97 -12.29 -8.11 -18.87
C GLN A 97 -11.49 -7.00 -19.58
N ALA A 98 -10.15 -7.03 -19.54
CA ALA A 98 -9.32 -6.04 -20.20
C ALA A 98 -9.57 -5.92 -21.72
N ARG A 99 -9.96 -7.02 -22.36
CA ARG A 99 -10.34 -7.03 -23.80
C ARG A 99 -11.72 -6.41 -24.06
N ARG A 100 -12.52 -6.17 -23.03
CA ARG A 100 -13.87 -5.60 -23.12
C ARG A 100 -13.94 -4.16 -22.62
N GLY A 101 -12.84 -3.65 -22.09
CA GLY A 101 -12.75 -2.34 -21.45
C GLY A 101 -12.76 -2.45 -19.92
N LEU A 102 -12.19 -1.45 -19.24
CA LEU A 102 -12.03 -1.41 -17.79
C LEU A 102 -12.65 -0.17 -17.14
N THR A 103 -12.90 0.88 -17.91
CA THR A 103 -13.37 2.18 -17.39
C THR A 103 -14.68 2.58 -18.03
N TYR A 104 -15.73 2.59 -17.23
CA TYR A 104 -17.08 2.95 -17.68
C TYR A 104 -17.71 3.97 -16.71
N MET A 105 -18.55 4.85 -17.25
CA MET A 105 -19.44 5.71 -16.45
C MET A 105 -20.76 5.02 -16.08
N LEU A 106 -20.93 3.75 -16.48
CA LEU A 106 -22.14 2.97 -16.29
C LEU A 106 -21.84 1.70 -15.49
N PRO A 107 -22.79 1.18 -14.71
CA PRO A 107 -22.63 -0.08 -14.01
C PRO A 107 -22.51 -1.25 -14.98
N THR A 108 -21.88 -2.33 -14.52
CA THR A 108 -21.74 -3.58 -15.25
C THR A 108 -22.42 -4.73 -14.50
N GLU A 109 -22.72 -5.83 -15.19
CA GLU A 109 -23.20 -7.06 -14.54
C GLU A 109 -22.26 -7.55 -13.44
N ALA A 110 -20.95 -7.40 -13.64
CA ALA A 110 -19.96 -7.78 -12.63
C ALA A 110 -20.08 -6.94 -11.34
N ALA A 111 -20.49 -5.69 -11.43
CA ALA A 111 -20.74 -4.86 -10.25
C ALA A 111 -21.97 -5.35 -9.46
N LEU A 112 -23.03 -5.73 -10.17
CA LEU A 112 -24.26 -6.29 -9.54
C LEU A 112 -23.95 -7.63 -8.85
N GLU A 113 -23.19 -8.50 -9.52
CA GLU A 113 -22.76 -9.77 -8.96
C GLU A 113 -21.86 -9.60 -7.74
N ALA A 114 -20.93 -8.64 -7.76
CA ALA A 114 -20.10 -8.31 -6.60
C ALA A 114 -20.98 -7.87 -5.41
N GLY A 115 -21.98 -7.02 -5.63
CA GLY A 115 -22.93 -6.61 -4.60
C GLY A 115 -23.71 -7.78 -4.02
N ARG A 116 -24.16 -8.72 -4.87
CA ARG A 116 -24.83 -9.94 -4.43
C ARG A 116 -23.92 -10.80 -3.55
N LEU A 117 -22.69 -11.07 -3.99
CA LEU A 117 -21.70 -11.86 -3.24
C LEU A 117 -21.32 -11.21 -1.90
N LEU A 118 -21.22 -9.90 -1.85
CA LEU A 118 -20.99 -9.16 -0.60
C LEU A 118 -22.17 -9.33 0.36
N THR A 119 -23.40 -9.24 -0.16
CA THR A 119 -24.63 -9.44 0.63
C THR A 119 -24.73 -10.86 1.17
N ASP A 120 -24.43 -11.87 0.37
CA ASP A 120 -24.44 -13.28 0.79
C ASP A 120 -23.40 -13.54 1.89
N ARG A 121 -22.28 -12.85 1.85
CA ARG A 121 -21.17 -13.04 2.79
C ARG A 121 -21.33 -12.28 4.10
N PHE A 122 -21.78 -11.03 4.03
CA PHE A 122 -21.75 -10.10 5.16
C PHE A 122 -23.11 -9.67 5.66
N GLY A 123 -24.18 -10.02 4.96
CA GLY A 123 -25.55 -9.67 5.31
C GLY A 123 -26.17 -8.63 4.38
N PRO A 124 -27.48 -8.31 4.58
CA PRO A 124 -28.28 -7.49 3.67
C PRO A 124 -28.00 -5.99 3.80
N PHE A 125 -26.74 -5.61 3.67
CA PHE A 125 -26.32 -4.21 3.71
C PHE A 125 -26.45 -3.54 2.34
N ARG A 126 -26.43 -2.22 2.34
CA ARG A 126 -26.28 -1.39 1.13
C ARG A 126 -24.80 -1.07 0.94
N TRP A 127 -24.25 -1.48 -0.20
CA TRP A 127 -22.82 -1.40 -0.48
C TRP A 127 -22.48 -0.15 -1.26
N GLN A 128 -21.42 0.55 -0.82
CA GLN A 128 -20.78 1.61 -1.58
C GLN A 128 -19.36 1.15 -1.88
N ILE A 129 -19.00 1.14 -3.16
CA ILE A 129 -17.65 0.76 -3.60
C ILE A 129 -16.74 1.99 -3.63
N ALA A 130 -15.54 1.83 -3.13
CA ALA A 130 -14.46 2.79 -3.24
C ALA A 130 -13.22 2.09 -3.83
N THR A 131 -12.40 2.83 -4.56
CA THR A 131 -11.19 2.28 -5.19
C THR A 131 -10.01 2.23 -4.23
N THR A 132 -10.04 3.01 -3.16
CA THR A 132 -8.99 3.03 -2.12
C THR A 132 -9.59 2.98 -0.73
N ALA A 133 -8.83 2.47 0.25
CA ALA A 133 -9.22 2.52 1.65
C ALA A 133 -9.32 3.97 2.17
N THR A 134 -8.51 4.89 1.63
CA THR A 134 -8.62 6.33 1.93
C THR A 134 -10.02 6.85 1.60
N ASP A 135 -10.52 6.56 0.40
CA ASP A 135 -11.86 7.01 0.00
C ASP A 135 -12.95 6.32 0.81
N ALA A 136 -12.82 5.02 1.07
CA ALA A 136 -13.77 4.30 1.92
C ALA A 136 -13.88 4.92 3.32
N ASN A 137 -12.76 5.23 3.96
CA ASN A 137 -12.71 5.89 5.26
C ASN A 137 -13.29 7.31 5.21
N ARG A 138 -12.99 8.09 4.17
CA ARG A 138 -13.58 9.43 3.99
C ARG A 138 -15.09 9.38 3.84
N PHE A 139 -15.62 8.43 3.07
CA PHE A 139 -17.06 8.23 2.94
C PHE A 139 -17.69 7.83 4.27
N ALA A 140 -17.09 6.86 4.98
CA ALA A 140 -17.59 6.42 6.29
C ALA A 140 -17.65 7.58 7.30
N LEU A 141 -16.60 8.39 7.40
CA LEU A 141 -16.57 9.55 8.29
C LEU A 141 -17.62 10.61 7.92
N ARG A 142 -17.78 10.88 6.62
CA ARG A 142 -18.80 11.81 6.13
C ARG A 142 -20.20 11.35 6.47
N VAL A 143 -20.51 10.08 6.24
CA VAL A 143 -21.81 9.49 6.55
C VAL A 143 -22.05 9.48 8.06
N ALA A 144 -21.06 9.08 8.86
CA ALA A 144 -21.15 9.07 10.30
C ALA A 144 -21.45 10.47 10.87
N ARG A 145 -20.75 11.50 10.39
CA ARG A 145 -21.00 12.89 10.78
C ARG A 145 -22.39 13.39 10.35
N ALA A 146 -22.83 13.04 9.15
CA ALA A 146 -24.15 13.42 8.66
C ALA A 146 -25.29 12.81 9.50
N ILE A 147 -25.13 11.55 9.93
CA ILE A 147 -26.14 10.86 10.74
C ILE A 147 -26.13 11.32 12.19
N THR A 148 -24.93 11.53 12.77
CA THR A 148 -24.81 11.79 14.21
C THR A 148 -24.78 13.28 14.56
N GLY A 149 -24.50 14.16 13.62
CA GLY A 149 -24.24 15.58 13.86
C GLY A 149 -22.94 15.86 14.63
N LYS A 150 -22.11 14.82 14.90
CA LYS A 150 -20.88 14.94 15.71
C LYS A 150 -19.67 15.16 14.81
N PRO A 151 -18.91 16.26 14.97
CA PRO A 151 -17.78 16.56 14.09
C PRO A 151 -16.49 15.80 14.44
N LYS A 152 -16.31 15.42 15.72
CA LYS A 152 -15.06 14.84 16.22
C LYS A 152 -14.96 13.34 15.92
N VAL A 153 -13.74 12.89 15.64
CA VAL A 153 -13.37 11.49 15.43
C VAL A 153 -12.34 11.10 16.47
N LEU A 154 -12.52 9.94 17.09
CA LEU A 154 -11.53 9.36 17.99
C LEU A 154 -10.55 8.54 17.17
N VAL A 155 -9.27 8.82 17.32
CA VAL A 155 -8.16 8.12 16.66
C VAL A 155 -7.22 7.55 17.71
N PHE A 156 -6.70 6.34 17.50
CA PHE A 156 -5.73 5.71 18.39
C PHE A 156 -4.31 5.90 17.85
N ASN A 157 -3.36 6.18 18.75
CA ASN A 157 -1.96 6.26 18.38
C ASN A 157 -1.46 4.92 17.81
N GLY A 158 -0.61 4.98 16.78
CA GLY A 158 -0.06 3.81 16.13
C GLY A 158 -1.01 3.11 15.15
N CYS A 159 -2.23 3.62 14.98
CA CYS A 159 -3.16 3.11 13.98
C CYS A 159 -3.03 3.88 12.66
N TYR A 160 -3.00 3.14 11.56
CA TYR A 160 -2.99 3.72 10.22
C TYR A 160 -4.39 3.66 9.61
N HIS A 161 -4.93 4.83 9.28
CA HIS A 161 -6.25 4.98 8.64
C HIS A 161 -6.14 5.58 7.24
N CYS A 162 -5.08 5.22 6.51
CA CYS A 162 -4.73 5.82 5.23
C CYS A 162 -4.45 7.34 5.35
N THR A 163 -4.41 8.04 4.24
CA THR A 163 -4.13 9.48 4.18
C THR A 163 -5.42 10.30 4.26
N VAL A 164 -6.25 10.02 5.27
CA VAL A 164 -7.44 10.79 5.57
C VAL A 164 -7.07 11.90 6.56
N ASP A 165 -7.17 13.16 6.15
CA ASP A 165 -6.73 14.32 6.94
C ASP A 165 -7.31 14.31 8.35
N ASP A 166 -8.59 14.00 8.50
CA ASP A 166 -9.29 13.92 9.79
C ASP A 166 -8.71 12.90 10.78
N THR A 167 -7.98 11.91 10.29
CA THR A 167 -7.42 10.80 11.09
C THR A 167 -5.89 10.77 11.07
N PHE A 168 -5.27 11.70 10.32
CA PHE A 168 -3.82 11.72 10.12
C PHE A 168 -3.10 12.49 11.21
N VAL A 169 -3.40 12.13 12.45
CA VAL A 169 -2.92 12.77 13.68
C VAL A 169 -2.52 11.74 14.72
N TYR A 170 -1.69 12.12 15.68
CA TYR A 170 -1.39 11.32 16.86
C TYR A 170 -1.19 12.21 18.10
N LEU A 171 -1.20 11.60 19.28
CA LEU A 171 -0.99 12.29 20.52
C LEU A 171 0.50 12.25 20.90
N GLN A 172 1.10 13.43 21.06
CA GLN A 172 2.46 13.59 21.56
C GLN A 172 2.48 14.60 22.69
N ASN A 173 3.01 14.20 23.86
CA ASN A 173 3.07 15.07 25.05
C ASN A 173 1.73 15.78 25.35
N VAL A 174 0.63 15.01 25.34
CA VAL A 174 -0.74 15.48 25.58
C VAL A 174 -1.28 16.49 24.52
N LYS A 175 -0.55 16.68 23.43
CA LYS A 175 -0.98 17.51 22.29
C LYS A 175 -1.23 16.64 21.06
N THR A 176 -2.30 16.97 20.34
CA THR A 176 -2.53 16.41 19.02
C THR A 176 -1.53 17.04 18.05
N VAL A 177 -0.79 16.21 17.36
CA VAL A 177 0.17 16.58 16.32
C VAL A 177 -0.09 15.78 15.06
N ASN A 178 0.39 16.25 13.93
CA ASN A 178 0.25 15.53 12.66
C ASN A 178 1.04 14.24 12.68
N SER A 179 0.51 13.21 12.02
CA SER A 179 1.26 12.00 11.76
C SER A 179 2.49 12.31 10.89
N PRO A 180 3.65 11.73 11.20
CA PRO A 180 4.81 11.84 10.34
C PRO A 180 4.49 11.20 8.98
N GLY A 181 4.87 11.87 7.92
CA GLY A 181 4.61 11.46 6.55
C GLY A 181 4.09 12.64 5.72
N LEU A 182 4.07 12.50 4.40
CA LEU A 182 3.59 13.53 3.46
C LEU A 182 4.00 14.95 3.83
N LEU A 183 5.31 15.16 4.06
CA LEU A 183 5.94 16.46 4.33
C LEU A 183 5.52 17.13 5.66
N GLY A 184 5.00 16.38 6.64
CA GLY A 184 4.69 16.91 7.97
C GLY A 184 3.81 18.16 7.97
N GLN A 185 2.88 18.27 7.04
CA GLN A 185 2.00 19.43 6.96
C GLN A 185 1.06 19.49 8.17
N VAL A 186 1.02 20.64 8.81
CA VAL A 186 0.07 20.95 9.88
C VAL A 186 -1.29 21.20 9.24
N ASN A 187 -2.30 20.45 9.64
CA ASN A 187 -3.70 20.72 9.32
C ASN A 187 -4.27 21.72 10.30
#